data_c94dccbb1ee75bf7581caa192cef5e1d
#
_entry.id   c94dccbb1ee75bf7581caa192cef5e1d
#
_cell.length_a   1.000
_cell.length_b   1.000
_cell.length_c   1.000
_cell.angle_alpha   90.00
_cell.angle_beta   90.00
_cell.angle_gamma   90.00
#
_symmetry.space_group_name_H-M   'P 1'
#
loop_
_entity.id
_entity.type
_entity.pdbx_description
1 polymer ?
#
loop_
_entity_poly.entity_id
_entity_poly.type
_entity_poly.pdbx_seq_one_letter_code
_entity_poly.pdbx_strand_id
1 'polypeptide(L)'
;VNDAGFNWAIKNAIDSVDMLCIQFSPGSGFPATWKHLEQNSKLEIMTSRNEGMLRMIKQIKEIMNPKFILPFANFNNLYLSEHQKYVKMQPKNTPADVVELFKDEPIVQVIDIYPGESWDGKSGHFNLQTKRNEFFNSEYINSYLNDPLRYSENECYIPKKFDLEFDDIKNYFEGFNDSSLTKSIGNYS
;
A
#
# COMPACT_ATOMS: atom_id res chain seq x y z
N VAL A 1 -10.15 -3.71 -3.74
CA VAL A 1 -9.35 -3.27 -4.90
C VAL A 1 -7.96 -2.92 -4.44
N ASN A 2 -6.97 -3.71 -4.79
CA ASN A 2 -5.58 -3.55 -4.37
C ASN A 2 -4.66 -3.86 -5.58
N ASP A 3 -3.58 -4.60 -5.41
CA ASP A 3 -2.51 -4.83 -6.40
C ASP A 3 -2.98 -5.28 -7.79
N ALA A 4 -4.10 -5.98 -7.87
CA ALA A 4 -4.73 -6.35 -9.14
C ALA A 4 -5.40 -5.18 -9.89
N GLY A 5 -5.48 -4.00 -9.26
CA GLY A 5 -6.23 -2.87 -9.80
C GLY A 5 -7.75 -3.08 -9.81
N PHE A 6 -8.46 -2.25 -10.55
CA PHE A 6 -9.90 -2.35 -10.74
C PHE A 6 -10.21 -2.94 -12.11
N ASN A 7 -10.94 -4.06 -12.13
CA ASN A 7 -11.41 -4.64 -13.37
C ASN A 7 -12.73 -3.95 -13.80
N TRP A 8 -12.65 -3.11 -14.81
CA TRP A 8 -13.79 -2.34 -15.34
C TRP A 8 -14.93 -3.20 -15.85
N ALA A 9 -14.70 -4.47 -16.19
CA ALA A 9 -15.76 -5.40 -16.58
C ALA A 9 -16.73 -5.74 -15.42
N ILE A 10 -16.31 -5.57 -14.17
CA ILE A 10 -17.15 -5.78 -12.97
C ILE A 10 -18.36 -4.86 -13.00
N LYS A 11 -18.24 -3.65 -13.55
CA LYS A 11 -19.36 -2.71 -13.71
C LYS A 11 -20.57 -3.32 -14.42
N ASN A 12 -20.34 -4.24 -15.35
CA ASN A 12 -21.40 -4.88 -16.12
C ASN A 12 -22.05 -6.07 -15.39
N ALA A 13 -21.43 -6.53 -14.31
CA ALA A 13 -21.86 -7.70 -13.54
C ALA A 13 -22.43 -7.35 -12.16
N ILE A 14 -22.12 -6.18 -11.62
CA ILE A 14 -22.49 -5.76 -10.27
C ILE A 14 -22.97 -4.31 -10.31
N ASP A 15 -24.19 -4.06 -9.89
CA ASP A 15 -24.79 -2.71 -9.87
C ASP A 15 -24.30 -1.87 -8.67
N SER A 16 -24.09 -2.51 -7.53
CA SER A 16 -23.61 -1.85 -6.30
C SER A 16 -22.96 -2.83 -5.34
N VAL A 17 -22.20 -2.29 -4.39
CA VAL A 17 -21.61 -3.06 -3.27
C VAL A 17 -21.95 -2.38 -1.95
N ASP A 18 -22.12 -3.14 -0.89
CA ASP A 18 -22.32 -2.54 0.44
C ASP A 18 -21.02 -1.89 0.95
N MET A 19 -19.89 -2.54 0.75
CA MET A 19 -18.58 -2.05 1.20
C MET A 19 -17.53 -2.12 0.10
N LEU A 20 -16.84 -1.02 -0.12
CA LEU A 20 -15.68 -0.92 -1.00
C LEU A 20 -14.39 -0.87 -0.15
N CYS A 21 -13.65 -1.99 -0.09
CA CYS A 21 -12.32 -1.99 0.48
C CYS A 21 -11.31 -1.58 -0.59
N ILE A 22 -10.59 -0.48 -0.38
CA ILE A 22 -9.75 0.10 -1.43
C ILE A 22 -8.43 0.64 -0.90
N GLN A 23 -7.38 0.41 -1.69
CA GLN A 23 -6.05 0.97 -1.45
C GLN A 23 -6.08 2.48 -1.58
N PHE A 24 -5.46 3.18 -0.63
CA PHE A 24 -5.47 4.64 -0.57
C PHE A 24 -4.09 5.30 -0.83
N SER A 25 -3.02 4.52 -0.79
CA SER A 25 -1.65 5.05 -0.97
C SER A 25 -0.81 4.11 -1.82
N PRO A 26 0.13 4.63 -2.64
CA PRO A 26 1.06 3.79 -3.40
C PRO A 26 1.97 2.96 -2.49
N GLY A 27 2.06 1.65 -2.75
CA GLY A 27 2.81 0.69 -1.92
C GLY A 27 4.27 0.46 -2.33
N SER A 28 4.80 1.18 -3.33
CA SER A 28 6.16 0.95 -3.83
C SER A 28 7.14 2.05 -3.42
N GLY A 29 8.42 1.71 -3.36
CA GLY A 29 9.51 2.68 -3.16
C GLY A 29 9.81 3.57 -4.37
N PHE A 30 9.15 3.31 -5.51
CA PHE A 30 9.28 4.16 -6.69
C PHE A 30 8.57 5.50 -6.47
N PRO A 31 9.15 6.63 -6.88
CA PRO A 31 10.49 6.83 -7.47
C PRO A 31 11.57 7.17 -6.44
N ALA A 32 11.27 7.18 -5.14
CA ALA A 32 12.18 7.65 -4.09
C ALA A 32 13.55 6.93 -4.12
N THR A 33 13.54 5.62 -4.36
CA THR A 33 14.74 4.78 -4.39
C THR A 33 15.50 4.83 -5.73
N TRP A 34 14.99 5.50 -6.75
CA TRP A 34 15.62 5.57 -8.07
C TRP A 34 16.72 6.62 -8.11
N LYS A 35 17.97 6.19 -8.28
CA LYS A 35 19.15 7.07 -8.17
C LYS A 35 19.29 8.10 -9.30
N HIS A 36 18.79 7.79 -10.49
CA HIS A 36 18.93 8.62 -11.69
C HIS A 36 17.90 9.75 -11.83
N LEU A 37 16.92 9.81 -10.92
CA LEU A 37 15.93 10.89 -10.92
C LEU A 37 16.33 11.98 -9.94
N GLU A 38 16.21 13.23 -10.40
CA GLU A 38 16.38 14.42 -9.56
C GLU A 38 15.32 14.47 -8.44
N GLN A 39 15.69 15.11 -7.32
CA GLN A 39 14.85 15.19 -6.13
C GLN A 39 13.47 15.79 -6.40
N ASN A 40 13.43 16.92 -7.12
CA ASN A 40 12.17 17.60 -7.44
C ASN A 40 11.27 16.73 -8.31
N SER A 41 11.83 16.09 -9.33
CA SER A 41 11.09 15.18 -10.20
C SER A 41 10.52 14.00 -9.43
N LYS A 42 11.25 13.46 -8.44
CA LYS A 42 10.73 12.42 -7.55
C LYS A 42 9.51 12.90 -6.79
N LEU A 43 9.59 14.09 -6.19
CA LEU A 43 8.49 14.65 -5.40
C LEU A 43 7.25 14.89 -6.27
N GLU A 44 7.42 15.44 -7.46
CA GLU A 44 6.32 15.65 -8.41
C GLU A 44 5.63 14.34 -8.80
N ILE A 45 6.41 13.31 -9.14
CA ILE A 45 5.88 12.00 -9.49
C ILE A 45 5.10 11.39 -8.30
N MET A 46 5.62 11.50 -7.08
CA MET A 46 4.98 10.95 -5.89
C MET A 46 3.68 11.67 -5.57
N THR A 47 3.67 12.99 -5.64
CA THR A 47 2.47 13.81 -5.45
C THR A 47 1.40 13.44 -6.47
N SER A 48 1.77 13.39 -7.76
CA SER A 48 0.86 13.00 -8.84
C SER A 48 0.27 11.60 -8.65
N ARG A 49 1.07 10.65 -8.16
CA ARG A 49 0.60 9.28 -7.85
C ARG A 49 -0.39 9.27 -6.70
N ASN A 50 -0.13 10.01 -5.62
CA ASN A 50 -1.05 10.12 -4.50
C ASN A 50 -2.40 10.71 -4.92
N GLU A 51 -2.37 11.82 -5.66
CA GLU A 51 -3.58 12.41 -6.22
C GLU A 51 -4.29 11.45 -7.19
N GLY A 52 -3.53 10.71 -7.99
CA GLY A 52 -4.07 9.68 -8.89
C GLY A 52 -4.83 8.60 -8.14
N MET A 53 -4.32 8.17 -6.97
CA MET A 53 -5.01 7.20 -6.11
C MET A 53 -6.34 7.75 -5.60
N LEU A 54 -6.37 8.98 -5.10
CA LEU A 54 -7.62 9.60 -4.63
C LEU A 54 -8.63 9.78 -5.77
N ARG A 55 -8.19 10.21 -6.95
CA ARG A 55 -9.06 10.26 -8.14
C ARG A 55 -9.61 8.89 -8.52
N MET A 56 -8.80 7.85 -8.45
CA MET A 56 -9.23 6.47 -8.72
C MET A 56 -10.30 6.01 -7.71
N ILE A 57 -10.12 6.29 -6.42
CA ILE A 57 -11.10 5.98 -5.38
C ILE A 57 -12.44 6.63 -5.71
N LYS A 58 -12.43 7.90 -6.09
CA LYS A 58 -13.64 8.63 -6.46
C LYS A 58 -14.33 7.99 -7.68
N GLN A 59 -13.58 7.66 -8.73
CA GLN A 59 -14.11 7.00 -9.92
C GLN A 59 -14.74 5.63 -9.62
N ILE A 60 -14.07 4.82 -8.79
CA ILE A 60 -14.58 3.49 -8.44
C ILE A 60 -15.83 3.63 -7.56
N LYS A 61 -15.86 4.59 -6.64
CA LYS A 61 -17.06 4.89 -5.85
C LYS A 61 -18.27 5.24 -6.72
N GLU A 62 -18.08 6.09 -7.75
CA GLU A 62 -19.16 6.45 -8.70
C GLU A 62 -19.72 5.23 -9.45
N ILE A 63 -18.87 4.25 -9.73
CA ILE A 63 -19.24 3.05 -10.47
C ILE A 63 -19.92 2.02 -9.58
N MET A 64 -19.36 1.80 -8.39
CA MET A 64 -19.76 0.72 -7.50
C MET A 64 -20.82 1.14 -6.47
N ASN A 65 -21.11 2.42 -6.37
CA ASN A 65 -22.10 3.03 -5.48
C ASN A 65 -22.13 2.40 -4.07
N PRO A 66 -20.99 2.34 -3.34
CA PRO A 66 -20.92 1.71 -2.04
C PRO A 66 -21.61 2.54 -0.97
N LYS A 67 -22.14 1.89 0.08
CA LYS A 67 -22.59 2.55 1.32
C LYS A 67 -21.39 2.90 2.19
N PHE A 68 -20.38 2.02 2.21
CA PHE A 68 -19.19 2.15 3.05
C PHE A 68 -17.92 2.08 2.22
N ILE A 69 -16.94 2.92 2.52
CA ILE A 69 -15.59 2.83 1.98
C ILE A 69 -14.63 2.54 3.13
N LEU A 70 -13.90 1.44 3.03
CA LEU A 70 -12.82 1.09 3.95
C LEU A 70 -11.48 1.32 3.27
N PRO A 71 -10.76 2.42 3.60
CA PRO A 71 -9.37 2.57 3.19
C PRO A 71 -8.52 1.48 3.84
N PHE A 72 -7.85 0.67 3.04
CA PHE A 72 -6.99 -0.38 3.56
C PHE A 72 -5.75 -0.56 2.69
N ALA A 73 -4.69 -1.11 3.27
CA ALA A 73 -3.43 -1.44 2.63
C ALA A 73 -2.59 -0.24 2.12
N ASN A 74 -1.30 -0.55 2.02
CA ASN A 74 -0.25 0.27 1.44
C ASN A 74 0.15 1.55 2.18
N PHE A 75 0.00 1.55 3.52
CA PHE A 75 0.81 2.45 4.32
C PHE A 75 2.05 1.68 4.82
N ASN A 76 3.11 1.75 4.08
CA ASN A 76 4.39 1.11 4.40
C ASN A 76 5.49 2.15 4.60
N ASN A 77 6.48 1.83 5.42
CA ASN A 77 7.68 2.62 5.61
C ASN A 77 8.93 1.75 5.41
N LEU A 78 9.98 2.38 4.92
CA LEU A 78 11.28 1.74 4.77
C LEU A 78 12.00 1.79 6.13
N TYR A 79 12.28 0.65 6.74
CA TYR A 79 12.82 0.56 8.10
C TYR A 79 14.35 0.54 8.15
N LEU A 80 15.04 0.13 7.08
CA LEU A 80 16.50 0.12 7.05
C LEU A 80 17.06 1.55 7.18
N SER A 81 18.08 1.73 8.01
CA SER A 81 18.68 3.04 8.26
C SER A 81 19.14 3.75 7.00
N GLU A 82 19.71 3.03 6.06
CA GLU A 82 20.13 3.56 4.76
C GLU A 82 18.96 4.04 3.89
N HIS A 83 17.75 3.54 4.14
CA HIS A 83 16.54 3.89 3.41
C HIS A 83 15.70 4.97 4.09
N GLN A 84 15.94 5.28 5.37
CA GLN A 84 15.14 6.26 6.12
C GLN A 84 15.14 7.67 5.49
N LYS A 85 16.23 8.04 4.81
CA LYS A 85 16.28 9.28 4.04
C LYS A 85 15.17 9.38 2.98
N TYR A 86 14.69 8.25 2.47
CA TYR A 86 13.61 8.20 1.48
C TYR A 86 12.22 8.32 2.12
N VAL A 87 12.05 7.89 3.37
CA VAL A 87 10.77 8.00 4.11
C VAL A 87 10.34 9.45 4.23
N LYS A 88 11.26 10.34 4.57
CA LYS A 88 10.99 11.78 4.72
C LYS A 88 10.57 12.47 3.42
N MET A 89 10.88 11.85 2.30
CA MET A 89 10.61 12.38 0.97
C MET A 89 9.34 11.83 0.34
N GLN A 90 8.71 10.82 0.96
CA GLN A 90 7.54 10.16 0.40
C GLN A 90 6.25 10.75 0.97
N PRO A 91 5.63 11.75 0.31
CA PRO A 91 4.26 12.08 0.64
C PRO A 91 3.39 10.84 0.42
N LYS A 92 2.53 10.53 1.38
CA LYS A 92 1.62 9.39 1.32
C LYS A 92 0.24 9.86 1.72
N ASN A 93 -0.76 9.34 1.01
CA ASN A 93 -2.12 9.48 1.49
C ASN A 93 -2.30 8.68 2.78
N THR A 94 -3.16 9.18 3.63
CA THR A 94 -3.62 8.55 4.86
C THR A 94 -5.12 8.24 4.76
N PRO A 95 -5.69 7.44 5.63
CA PRO A 95 -7.14 7.27 5.69
C PRO A 95 -7.89 8.61 5.87
N ALA A 96 -7.29 9.58 6.57
CA ALA A 96 -7.88 10.91 6.74
C ALA A 96 -8.06 11.66 5.41
N ASP A 97 -7.15 11.47 4.44
CA ASP A 97 -7.31 12.05 3.10
C ASP A 97 -8.52 11.47 2.36
N VAL A 98 -8.84 10.20 2.61
CA VAL A 98 -10.05 9.56 2.06
C VAL A 98 -11.30 10.06 2.78
N VAL A 99 -11.25 10.28 4.09
CA VAL A 99 -12.35 10.92 4.85
C VAL A 99 -12.63 12.31 4.29
N GLU A 100 -11.59 13.12 4.11
CA GLU A 100 -11.71 14.46 3.54
C GLU A 100 -12.25 14.47 2.11
N LEU A 101 -11.87 13.48 1.30
CA LEU A 101 -12.36 13.35 -0.08
C LEU A 101 -13.89 13.22 -0.18
N PHE A 102 -14.53 12.60 0.83
CA PHE A 102 -15.96 12.31 0.86
C PHE A 102 -16.74 13.06 1.96
N LYS A 103 -16.15 14.05 2.60
CA LYS A 103 -16.76 14.79 3.72
C LYS A 103 -18.11 15.44 3.39
N ASP A 104 -18.27 15.85 2.13
CA ASP A 104 -19.48 16.53 1.64
C ASP A 104 -20.47 15.57 0.94
N GLU A 105 -20.19 14.26 0.98
CA GLU A 105 -21.05 13.23 0.36
C GLU A 105 -21.87 12.48 1.44
N PRO A 106 -23.14 12.83 1.67
CA PRO A 106 -23.93 12.28 2.78
C PRO A 106 -24.30 10.80 2.62
N ILE A 107 -24.16 10.25 1.41
CA ILE A 107 -24.62 8.89 1.07
C ILE A 107 -23.55 7.84 1.38
N VAL A 108 -22.29 8.21 1.41
CA VAL A 108 -21.18 7.29 1.63
C VAL A 108 -20.51 7.57 2.97
N GLN A 109 -20.29 6.52 3.76
CA GLN A 109 -19.52 6.59 5.00
C GLN A 109 -18.12 6.01 4.80
N VAL A 110 -17.10 6.80 5.09
CA VAL A 110 -15.72 6.30 5.14
C VAL A 110 -15.46 5.70 6.53
N ILE A 111 -15.01 4.45 6.55
CA ILE A 111 -14.66 3.71 7.77
C ILE A 111 -13.17 3.90 8.02
N ASP A 112 -12.83 4.86 8.86
CA ASP A 112 -11.46 5.13 9.28
C ASP A 112 -11.14 4.26 10.51
N ILE A 113 -10.55 3.08 10.30
CA ILE A 113 -10.25 2.09 11.34
C ILE A 113 -8.75 1.90 11.49
N TYR A 114 -8.27 1.83 12.72
CA TYR A 114 -6.86 1.68 13.09
C TYR A 114 -6.60 0.33 13.77
N PRO A 115 -5.34 -0.15 13.81
CA PRO A 115 -5.01 -1.39 14.48
C PRO A 115 -5.54 -1.45 15.93
N GLY A 116 -6.27 -2.51 16.25
CA GLY A 116 -6.90 -2.70 17.56
C GLY A 116 -8.29 -2.11 17.69
N GLU A 117 -8.77 -1.35 16.73
CA GLU A 117 -10.15 -0.84 16.67
C GLU A 117 -11.06 -1.85 15.97
N SER A 118 -12.35 -1.68 16.19
CA SER A 118 -13.39 -2.47 15.54
C SER A 118 -14.48 -1.56 15.00
N TRP A 119 -15.15 -2.00 13.96
CA TRP A 119 -16.29 -1.31 13.37
C TRP A 119 -17.39 -2.31 13.03
N ASP A 120 -18.62 -1.89 13.25
CA ASP A 120 -19.82 -2.64 12.92
C ASP A 120 -20.85 -1.72 12.29
N GLY A 121 -21.52 -2.18 11.23
CA GLY A 121 -22.44 -1.37 10.44
C GLY A 121 -23.67 -0.84 11.18
N LYS A 122 -23.96 -1.37 12.37
CA LYS A 122 -25.08 -0.91 13.21
C LYS A 122 -24.62 -0.06 14.38
N SER A 123 -23.51 -0.47 15.00
CA SER A 123 -23.00 0.12 16.26
C SER A 123 -21.92 1.18 16.03
N GLY A 124 -21.37 1.25 14.81
CA GLY A 124 -20.28 2.16 14.48
C GLY A 124 -18.91 1.69 14.97
N HIS A 125 -18.07 2.63 15.36
CA HIS A 125 -16.72 2.34 15.85
C HIS A 125 -16.72 2.00 17.33
N PHE A 126 -15.88 1.03 17.72
CA PHE A 126 -15.59 0.72 19.12
C PHE A 126 -14.13 0.33 19.32
N ASN A 127 -13.70 0.31 20.60
CA ASN A 127 -12.30 0.14 21.00
C ASN A 127 -11.37 1.20 20.39
N LEU A 128 -11.84 2.45 20.29
CA LEU A 128 -11.06 3.54 19.72
C LEU A 128 -9.72 3.70 20.47
N GLN A 129 -8.65 3.76 19.70
CA GLN A 129 -7.31 3.94 20.25
C GLN A 129 -7.09 5.40 20.64
N THR A 130 -6.58 5.64 21.85
CA THR A 130 -6.29 6.99 22.35
C THR A 130 -5.23 7.74 21.53
N LYS A 131 -4.39 6.98 20.84
CA LYS A 131 -3.26 7.50 20.05
C LYS A 131 -3.47 7.41 18.55
N ARG A 132 -4.72 7.37 18.07
CA ARG A 132 -5.03 7.27 16.63
C ARG A 132 -4.22 8.23 15.77
N ASN A 133 -4.14 9.50 16.20
CA ASN A 133 -3.48 10.55 15.45
C ASN A 133 -1.95 10.37 15.36
N GLU A 134 -1.35 9.53 16.19
CA GLU A 134 0.08 9.28 16.18
C GLU A 134 0.49 8.27 15.09
N PHE A 135 -0.40 7.37 14.65
CA PHE A 135 -0.07 6.31 13.69
C PHE A 135 0.51 6.82 12.36
N PHE A 136 0.08 7.97 11.92
CA PHE A 136 0.58 8.61 10.69
C PHE A 136 1.45 9.84 10.96
N ASN A 137 1.75 10.11 12.22
CA ASN A 137 2.64 11.20 12.59
C ASN A 137 4.08 10.83 12.26
N SER A 138 4.77 11.70 11.51
CA SER A 138 6.14 11.46 11.06
C SER A 138 7.15 11.34 12.22
N GLU A 139 6.93 12.07 13.33
CA GLU A 139 7.80 11.99 14.52
C GLU A 139 7.62 10.65 15.23
N TYR A 140 6.38 10.20 15.40
CA TYR A 140 6.09 8.89 15.96
C TYR A 140 6.67 7.77 15.12
N ILE A 141 6.48 7.81 13.79
CA ILE A 141 7.03 6.84 12.85
C ILE A 141 8.55 6.84 12.93
N ASN A 142 9.19 8.01 12.96
CA ASN A 142 10.64 8.10 13.07
C ASN A 142 11.15 7.55 14.42
N SER A 143 10.48 7.84 15.54
CA SER A 143 10.86 7.28 16.85
C SER A 143 10.72 5.76 16.87
N TYR A 144 9.66 5.23 16.28
CA TYR A 144 9.42 3.80 16.15
C TYR A 144 10.48 3.10 15.30
N LEU A 145 10.87 3.70 14.18
CA LEU A 145 11.87 3.16 13.26
C LEU A 145 13.29 3.22 13.84
N ASN A 146 13.56 4.18 14.73
CA ASN A 146 14.87 4.37 15.37
C ASN A 146 14.97 3.70 16.76
N ASP A 147 13.98 2.94 17.20
CA ASP A 147 14.02 2.20 18.45
C ASP A 147 15.14 1.12 18.38
N PRO A 148 16.18 1.22 19.23
CA PRO A 148 17.33 0.30 19.20
C PRO A 148 16.92 -1.17 19.38
N LEU A 149 15.88 -1.45 20.17
CA LEU A 149 15.39 -2.82 20.39
C LEU A 149 14.83 -3.42 19.10
N ARG A 150 14.12 -2.62 18.31
CA ARG A 150 13.56 -3.05 17.02
C ARG A 150 14.61 -3.15 15.92
N TYR A 151 15.63 -2.31 16.01
CA TYR A 151 16.74 -2.32 15.07
C TYR A 151 17.56 -3.61 15.16
N SER A 152 17.85 -4.06 16.37
CA SER A 152 18.58 -5.31 16.61
C SER A 152 17.81 -6.55 16.10
N GLU A 153 16.48 -6.56 16.23
CA GLU A 153 15.64 -7.61 15.68
C GLU A 153 15.64 -7.62 14.14
N ASN A 154 15.65 -6.44 13.54
CA ASN A 154 15.61 -6.29 12.08
C ASN A 154 16.96 -6.58 11.39
N GLU A 155 18.08 -6.35 12.07
CA GLU A 155 19.41 -6.73 11.55
C GLU A 155 19.54 -8.24 11.32
N CYS A 156 18.80 -9.06 12.07
CA CYS A 156 18.75 -10.50 11.86
C CYS A 156 18.12 -10.91 10.52
N TYR A 157 17.36 -10.01 9.90
CA TYR A 157 16.68 -10.24 8.61
C TYR A 157 17.40 -9.62 7.42
N ILE A 158 18.54 -8.95 7.63
CA ILE A 158 19.37 -8.52 6.49
C ILE A 158 19.88 -9.82 5.83
N PRO A 159 19.44 -10.11 4.62
CA PRO A 159 19.90 -11.31 3.94
C PRO A 159 21.43 -11.23 3.86
N LYS A 160 22.11 -12.28 4.32
CA LYS A 160 23.55 -12.40 4.10
C LYS A 160 23.79 -12.13 2.62
N LYS A 161 24.78 -11.29 2.31
CA LYS A 161 25.22 -11.15 0.92
C LYS A 161 25.48 -12.56 0.39
N PHE A 162 24.65 -12.98 -0.53
CA PHE A 162 24.95 -14.16 -1.31
C PHE A 162 25.93 -13.70 -2.39
N ASP A 163 27.14 -14.22 -2.38
CA ASP A 163 28.02 -14.12 -3.53
C ASP A 163 27.46 -15.10 -4.58
N LEU A 164 26.43 -14.62 -5.30
CA LEU A 164 25.85 -15.34 -6.42
C LEU A 164 26.67 -14.99 -7.65
N GLU A 165 27.37 -15.97 -8.18
CA GLU A 165 27.99 -15.88 -9.50
C GLU A 165 26.90 -15.93 -10.58
N PHE A 166 27.19 -15.34 -11.73
CA PHE A 166 26.23 -15.33 -12.85
C PHE A 166 25.79 -16.75 -13.26
N ASP A 167 26.70 -17.70 -13.16
CA ASP A 167 26.43 -19.10 -13.48
C ASP A 167 25.43 -19.75 -12.50
N ASP A 168 25.42 -19.36 -11.23
CA ASP A 168 24.44 -19.84 -10.25
C ASP A 168 23.03 -19.37 -10.61
N ILE A 169 22.89 -18.10 -11.03
CA ILE A 169 21.63 -17.52 -11.49
C ILE A 169 21.17 -18.22 -12.77
N LYS A 170 22.08 -18.43 -13.72
CA LYS A 170 21.80 -19.09 -14.98
C LYS A 170 21.32 -20.54 -14.75
N ASN A 171 22.05 -21.31 -13.95
CA ASN A 171 21.70 -22.68 -13.61
C ASN A 171 20.34 -22.78 -12.90
N TYR A 172 20.00 -21.81 -12.02
CA TYR A 172 18.70 -21.76 -11.40
C TYR A 172 17.56 -21.60 -12.41
N PHE A 173 17.71 -20.69 -13.38
CA PHE A 173 16.67 -20.47 -14.41
C PHE A 173 16.62 -21.60 -15.44
N GLU A 174 17.74 -22.22 -15.78
CA GLU A 174 17.76 -23.41 -16.64
C GLU A 174 17.05 -24.58 -15.96
N GLY A 175 17.31 -24.82 -14.67
CA GLY A 175 16.59 -25.85 -13.90
C GLY A 175 15.10 -25.54 -13.72
N PHE A 176 14.71 -24.28 -13.67
CA PHE A 176 13.31 -23.88 -13.62
C PHE A 176 12.57 -24.18 -14.93
N ASN A 177 13.19 -23.96 -16.08
CA ASN A 177 12.63 -24.27 -17.39
C ASN A 177 12.39 -25.78 -17.60
N ASP A 178 13.15 -26.62 -16.92
CA ASP A 178 12.98 -28.10 -16.97
C ASP A 178 11.99 -28.62 -15.91
N SER A 179 11.45 -27.75 -15.07
CA SER A 179 10.53 -28.15 -14.02
C SER A 179 9.19 -28.65 -14.57
N SER A 180 8.55 -29.55 -13.82
CA SER A 180 7.20 -30.06 -14.16
C SER A 180 6.14 -28.97 -14.27
N LEU A 181 6.35 -27.82 -13.59
CA LEU A 181 5.45 -26.67 -13.61
C LEU A 181 5.45 -25.97 -14.99
N THR A 182 6.63 -25.74 -15.58
CA THR A 182 6.74 -25.14 -16.92
C THR A 182 6.21 -26.06 -18.01
N LYS A 183 6.38 -27.36 -17.86
CA LYS A 183 5.82 -28.38 -18.77
C LYS A 183 4.29 -28.44 -18.70
N SER A 184 3.69 -28.18 -17.51
CA SER A 184 2.23 -28.15 -17.35
C SER A 184 1.58 -26.90 -17.95
N ILE A 185 2.24 -25.75 -17.89
CA ILE A 185 1.74 -24.48 -18.45
C ILE A 185 1.79 -24.50 -19.99
N GLY A 186 2.81 -25.13 -20.60
CA GLY A 186 2.96 -25.23 -22.04
C GLY A 186 1.90 -26.08 -22.75
N ASN A 187 1.09 -26.83 -22.02
CA ASN A 187 0.01 -27.66 -22.59
C ASN A 187 -1.36 -26.92 -22.65
N TYR A 188 -1.42 -25.64 -22.31
CA TYR A 188 -2.63 -24.81 -22.37
C TYR A 188 -2.60 -23.74 -23.47
N SER A 189 -1.68 -23.84 -24.42
CA SER A 189 -1.59 -22.96 -25.61
C SER A 189 -2.24 -23.58 -26.84
#